data_b16b6571264c8053998c779c968db79c
#
_entry.id   b16b6571264c8053998c779c968db79c
#
_cell.length_a   1.000
_cell.length_b   1.000
_cell.length_c   1.000
_cell.angle_alpha   90.00
_cell.angle_beta   90.00
_cell.angle_gamma   90.00
#
_symmetry.space_group_name_H-M   'P 1'
#
loop_
_entity.id
_entity.type
_entity.pdbx_description
1 polymer ?
#
loop_
_entity_poly.entity_id
_entity_poly.type
_entity_poly.pdbx_seq_one_letter_code
_entity_poly.pdbx_strand_id
1 'polypeptide(L)'
;PARYPEDIGQYEGLLAPQLEEDLAEGRAEAGQPTDTRFGDLDLTAREAAMGRSNFQLQFQLNTTLSDAERFPLKFEDLIVTPLGDECAERYAWSSDPRYLLKDQNPVGLPGDRFYSPMFIEEGMVPYSETVCSVDPSGKGTDETCAIILSQSNGFIFVRDMRAYRDGYSDETLSSIVRLAKRYKATRLVIEENFGGGMASELFKRHISHQQAGMDIENVRAISRKEERILDTLEPVLNQHKLVMDPKVIDYDHKSNPDQPPERRLEYMLQYQLSRMCRESGAIKHDDRVDCLSQGVRYFTDAMAISAHKQMAMRRHEEWSAMMYAFENDPRQATDALAKGLTFKSIKTQSSTKIWDW
;
A
#
# COMPACT_ATOMS: atom_id res chain seq x y z
N PRO A 1 -23.79 -21.67 -10.68
CA PRO A 1 -24.20 -20.32 -11.09
C PRO A 1 -25.64 -20.31 -11.57
N ALA A 2 -26.36 -19.18 -11.39
CA ALA A 2 -27.75 -19.03 -11.82
C ALA A 2 -27.88 -18.75 -13.32
N ARG A 3 -26.79 -18.26 -13.94
CA ARG A 3 -26.65 -18.09 -15.40
C ARG A 3 -25.47 -18.90 -15.89
N TYR A 4 -25.54 -19.41 -17.12
CA TYR A 4 -24.39 -20.04 -17.76
C TYR A 4 -23.22 -19.05 -17.83
N PRO A 5 -22.01 -19.40 -17.37
CA PRO A 5 -20.89 -18.47 -17.30
C PRO A 5 -20.34 -18.13 -18.71
N GLU A 6 -19.86 -16.90 -18.87
CA GLU A 6 -19.12 -16.47 -20.06
C GLU A 6 -17.71 -17.07 -20.10
N ASP A 7 -17.09 -17.22 -18.93
CA ASP A 7 -15.77 -17.83 -18.75
C ASP A 7 -15.87 -19.06 -17.85
N ILE A 8 -15.77 -20.22 -18.45
CA ILE A 8 -15.80 -21.52 -17.74
C ILE A 8 -14.58 -21.67 -16.82
N GLY A 9 -13.44 -21.09 -17.20
CA GLY A 9 -12.20 -21.17 -16.43
C GLY A 9 -12.31 -20.63 -15.00
N GLN A 10 -13.24 -19.71 -14.73
CA GLN A 10 -13.52 -19.21 -13.37
C GLN A 10 -14.08 -20.29 -12.44
N TYR A 11 -14.62 -21.35 -13.00
CA TYR A 11 -15.27 -22.45 -12.26
C TYR A 11 -14.54 -23.78 -12.43
N GLU A 12 -13.27 -23.77 -12.84
CA GLU A 12 -12.51 -24.98 -13.12
C GLU A 12 -12.59 -25.97 -11.95
N GLY A 13 -13.15 -27.17 -12.24
CA GLY A 13 -13.39 -28.22 -11.24
C GLY A 13 -14.54 -27.97 -10.26
N LEU A 14 -15.26 -26.85 -10.38
CA LEU A 14 -16.40 -26.49 -9.50
C LEU A 14 -17.73 -26.42 -10.24
N LEU A 15 -17.74 -26.32 -11.56
CA LEU A 15 -18.96 -26.30 -12.35
C LEU A 15 -19.56 -27.72 -12.42
N ALA A 16 -20.88 -27.81 -12.34
CA ALA A 16 -21.55 -29.10 -12.52
C ALA A 16 -21.30 -29.61 -13.97
N PRO A 17 -20.89 -30.89 -14.14
CA PRO A 17 -20.55 -31.44 -15.46
C PRO A 17 -21.62 -31.21 -16.53
N GLN A 18 -22.89 -31.26 -16.16
CA GLN A 18 -24.01 -31.04 -17.07
C GLN A 18 -24.01 -29.62 -17.67
N LEU A 19 -23.61 -28.60 -16.91
CA LEU A 19 -23.54 -27.22 -17.40
C LEU A 19 -22.36 -27.04 -18.37
N GLU A 20 -21.23 -27.74 -18.13
CA GLU A 20 -20.10 -27.75 -19.05
C GLU A 20 -20.45 -28.43 -20.38
N GLU A 21 -21.13 -29.58 -20.32
CA GLU A 21 -21.61 -30.29 -21.50
C GLU A 21 -22.60 -29.47 -22.31
N ASP A 22 -23.57 -28.81 -21.64
CA ASP A 22 -24.57 -27.99 -22.31
C ASP A 22 -23.96 -26.82 -23.09
N LEU A 23 -22.92 -26.18 -22.53
CA LEU A 23 -22.16 -25.15 -23.24
C LEU A 23 -21.31 -25.73 -24.38
N ALA A 24 -20.60 -26.83 -24.13
CA ALA A 24 -19.73 -27.46 -25.12
C ALA A 24 -20.52 -27.98 -26.34
N GLU A 25 -21.72 -28.51 -26.13
CA GLU A 25 -22.57 -29.02 -27.19
C GLU A 25 -23.52 -27.97 -27.81
N GLY A 26 -23.43 -26.71 -27.34
CA GLY A 26 -24.28 -25.62 -27.85
C GLY A 26 -25.76 -25.77 -27.50
N ARG A 27 -26.08 -26.53 -26.45
CA ARG A 27 -27.45 -26.66 -25.92
C ARG A 27 -27.86 -25.44 -25.12
N ALA A 28 -26.92 -24.68 -24.63
CA ALA A 28 -27.12 -23.43 -23.91
C ALA A 28 -26.10 -22.37 -24.33
N GLU A 29 -26.45 -21.12 -24.14
CA GLU A 29 -25.58 -19.98 -24.39
C GLU A 29 -25.21 -19.28 -23.09
N ALA A 30 -24.02 -18.68 -23.04
CA ALA A 30 -23.58 -17.87 -21.92
C ALA A 30 -24.61 -16.76 -21.60
N GLY A 31 -24.85 -16.53 -20.30
CA GLY A 31 -25.85 -15.56 -19.85
C GLY A 31 -27.27 -16.10 -19.71
N GLN A 32 -27.60 -17.23 -20.31
CA GLN A 32 -28.92 -17.86 -20.14
C GLN A 32 -29.11 -18.41 -18.71
N PRO A 33 -30.34 -18.41 -18.15
CA PRO A 33 -30.61 -19.03 -16.88
C PRO A 33 -30.29 -20.53 -16.88
N THR A 34 -29.64 -21.03 -15.84
CA THR A 34 -29.32 -22.45 -15.68
C THR A 34 -30.48 -23.27 -15.09
N ASP A 35 -31.48 -22.60 -14.50
CA ASP A 35 -32.59 -23.23 -13.82
C ASP A 35 -33.91 -22.62 -14.27
N THR A 36 -34.85 -23.45 -14.70
CA THR A 36 -36.17 -23.02 -15.18
C THR A 36 -37.04 -22.36 -14.12
N ARG A 37 -36.67 -22.48 -12.84
CA ARG A 37 -37.37 -21.78 -11.74
C ARG A 37 -37.10 -20.28 -11.70
N PHE A 38 -35.98 -19.84 -12.32
CA PHE A 38 -35.59 -18.44 -12.40
C PHE A 38 -35.55 -18.02 -13.87
N GLY A 39 -36.51 -17.21 -14.27
CA GLY A 39 -36.50 -16.62 -15.59
C GLY A 39 -35.48 -15.49 -15.72
N ASP A 40 -35.14 -15.12 -16.95
CA ASP A 40 -34.18 -14.07 -17.23
C ASP A 40 -34.58 -12.72 -16.60
N LEU A 41 -35.86 -12.36 -16.68
CA LEU A 41 -36.40 -11.14 -16.06
C LEU A 41 -36.30 -11.16 -14.53
N ASP A 42 -36.51 -12.33 -13.89
CA ASP A 42 -36.39 -12.47 -12.43
C ASP A 42 -34.92 -12.30 -11.98
N LEU A 43 -33.99 -12.94 -12.67
CA LEU A 43 -32.56 -12.79 -12.39
C LEU A 43 -32.08 -11.35 -12.60
N THR A 44 -32.53 -10.69 -13.67
CA THR A 44 -32.19 -9.29 -13.95
C THR A 44 -32.77 -8.35 -12.86
N ALA A 45 -34.00 -8.58 -12.41
CA ALA A 45 -34.60 -7.79 -11.35
C ALA A 45 -33.86 -7.99 -10.02
N ARG A 46 -33.41 -9.20 -9.72
CA ARG A 46 -32.59 -9.49 -8.51
C ARG A 46 -31.23 -8.82 -8.59
N GLU A 47 -30.55 -8.89 -9.73
CA GLU A 47 -29.28 -8.21 -9.94
C GLU A 47 -29.43 -6.69 -9.75
N ALA A 48 -30.48 -6.09 -10.31
CA ALA A 48 -30.75 -4.66 -10.12
C ALA A 48 -31.07 -4.29 -8.66
N ALA A 49 -31.79 -5.16 -7.92
CA ALA A 49 -32.17 -4.91 -6.53
C ALA A 49 -31.02 -5.04 -5.54
N MET A 50 -30.12 -6.02 -5.73
CA MET A 50 -29.03 -6.29 -4.79
C MET A 50 -27.67 -5.74 -5.20
N GLY A 51 -27.54 -5.26 -6.45
CA GLY A 51 -26.30 -4.82 -7.08
C GLY A 51 -25.49 -5.98 -7.65
N ARG A 52 -24.65 -5.63 -8.65
CA ARG A 52 -23.90 -6.62 -9.45
C ARG A 52 -22.97 -7.49 -8.60
N SER A 53 -22.23 -6.92 -7.66
CA SER A 53 -21.29 -7.67 -6.82
C SER A 53 -21.98 -8.74 -5.97
N ASN A 54 -23.08 -8.37 -5.29
CA ASN A 54 -23.84 -9.32 -4.48
C ASN A 54 -24.52 -10.40 -5.34
N PHE A 55 -24.97 -10.04 -6.54
CA PHE A 55 -25.55 -11.01 -7.48
C PHE A 55 -24.48 -11.99 -7.98
N GLN A 56 -23.30 -11.50 -8.34
CA GLN A 56 -22.17 -12.35 -8.75
C GLN A 56 -21.78 -13.32 -7.63
N LEU A 57 -21.70 -12.85 -6.39
CA LEU A 57 -21.37 -13.70 -5.25
C LEU A 57 -22.46 -14.76 -4.96
N GLN A 58 -23.73 -14.33 -4.81
CA GLN A 58 -24.79 -15.20 -4.28
C GLN A 58 -25.46 -16.06 -5.34
N PHE A 59 -25.60 -15.57 -6.56
CA PHE A 59 -26.29 -16.22 -7.65
C PHE A 59 -25.35 -16.82 -8.69
N GLN A 60 -24.25 -16.14 -9.00
CA GLN A 60 -23.26 -16.67 -9.93
C GLN A 60 -22.16 -17.48 -9.25
N LEU A 61 -22.12 -17.50 -7.91
CA LEU A 61 -21.07 -18.17 -7.12
C LEU A 61 -19.64 -17.71 -7.52
N ASN A 62 -19.56 -16.49 -8.02
CA ASN A 62 -18.31 -15.87 -8.44
C ASN A 62 -17.77 -15.03 -7.28
N THR A 63 -16.71 -15.51 -6.63
CA THR A 63 -16.08 -14.86 -5.49
C THR A 63 -15.08 -13.78 -5.91
N THR A 64 -14.66 -13.75 -7.17
CA THR A 64 -13.57 -12.86 -7.63
C THR A 64 -13.92 -11.37 -7.47
N LEU A 65 -15.15 -10.95 -7.80
CA LEU A 65 -15.58 -9.56 -7.59
C LEU A 65 -15.76 -9.22 -6.11
N SER A 66 -16.29 -10.17 -5.32
CA SER A 66 -16.41 -10.02 -3.87
C SER A 66 -15.04 -9.95 -3.20
N ASP A 67 -14.11 -10.80 -3.63
CA ASP A 67 -12.74 -10.79 -3.13
C ASP A 67 -11.99 -9.51 -3.56
N ALA A 68 -12.27 -8.98 -4.75
CA ALA A 68 -11.68 -7.72 -5.20
C ALA A 68 -12.13 -6.52 -4.36
N GLU A 69 -13.39 -6.48 -3.95
CA GLU A 69 -13.92 -5.44 -3.05
C GLU A 69 -13.50 -5.66 -1.58
N ARG A 70 -13.46 -6.92 -1.14
CA ARG A 70 -13.10 -7.28 0.23
C ARG A 70 -11.63 -7.09 0.52
N PHE A 71 -10.76 -7.40 -0.44
CA PHE A 71 -9.30 -7.35 -0.34
C PHE A 71 -8.74 -6.29 -1.30
N PRO A 72 -8.67 -5.01 -0.86
CA PRO A 72 -8.35 -3.90 -1.76
C PRO A 72 -6.88 -3.79 -2.16
N LEU A 73 -5.96 -4.47 -1.44
CA LEU A 73 -4.54 -4.41 -1.75
C LEU A 73 -4.18 -5.41 -2.85
N LYS A 74 -3.97 -4.92 -4.07
CA LYS A 74 -3.70 -5.74 -5.25
C LYS A 74 -2.22 -5.75 -5.61
N PHE A 75 -1.67 -6.93 -5.93
CA PHE A 75 -0.28 -7.04 -6.42
C PHE A 75 -0.09 -6.44 -7.81
N GLU A 76 -1.13 -6.43 -8.62
CA GLU A 76 -1.11 -5.82 -9.94
C GLU A 76 -0.86 -4.32 -9.90
N ASP A 77 -1.17 -3.64 -8.79
CA ASP A 77 -0.92 -2.21 -8.60
C ASP A 77 0.52 -1.91 -8.16
N LEU A 78 1.27 -2.94 -7.78
CA LEU A 78 2.66 -2.84 -7.36
C LEU A 78 3.59 -2.83 -8.58
N ILE A 79 4.58 -1.95 -8.57
CA ILE A 79 5.69 -1.99 -9.55
C ILE A 79 6.81 -2.85 -8.98
N VAL A 80 7.21 -3.89 -9.69
CA VAL A 80 8.31 -4.77 -9.26
C VAL A 80 9.50 -4.62 -10.21
N THR A 81 10.64 -4.15 -9.67
CA THR A 81 11.87 -3.95 -10.43
C THR A 81 13.09 -4.00 -9.51
N PRO A 82 14.27 -4.47 -9.98
CA PRO A 82 15.50 -4.41 -9.20
C PRO A 82 15.84 -2.99 -8.76
N LEU A 83 16.21 -2.82 -7.48
CA LEU A 83 16.53 -1.53 -6.88
C LEU A 83 18.00 -1.48 -6.45
N GLY A 84 18.70 -0.42 -6.89
CA GLY A 84 20.08 -0.12 -6.54
C GLY A 84 20.22 0.85 -5.37
N ASP A 85 21.39 1.50 -5.28
CA ASP A 85 21.64 2.61 -4.33
C ASP A 85 21.06 3.94 -4.81
N GLU A 86 20.65 4.00 -6.06
CA GLU A 86 19.97 5.12 -6.72
C GLU A 86 18.69 4.61 -7.39
N CYS A 87 17.78 5.51 -7.73
CA CYS A 87 16.52 5.23 -8.41
C CYS A 87 16.36 6.13 -9.65
N ALA A 88 15.53 5.72 -10.58
CA ALA A 88 15.11 6.60 -11.67
C ALA A 88 14.16 7.71 -11.15
N GLU A 89 14.12 8.84 -11.85
CA GLU A 89 13.24 9.94 -11.48
C GLU A 89 11.76 9.60 -11.66
N ARG A 90 11.43 8.77 -12.66
CA ARG A 90 10.05 8.38 -12.97
C ARG A 90 9.93 6.92 -13.35
N TYR A 91 8.83 6.35 -12.92
CA TYR A 91 8.38 5.01 -13.30
C TYR A 91 6.96 5.14 -13.86
N ALA A 92 6.66 4.41 -14.94
CA ALA A 92 5.30 4.28 -15.43
C ALA A 92 4.85 2.83 -15.32
N TRP A 93 3.64 2.64 -14.87
CA TRP A 93 2.98 1.34 -14.73
C TRP A 93 2.02 1.08 -15.91
N SER A 94 1.81 -0.19 -16.22
CA SER A 94 0.79 -0.65 -17.16
C SER A 94 0.35 -2.07 -16.83
N SER A 95 -0.95 -2.34 -16.96
CA SER A 95 -1.52 -3.69 -16.86
C SER A 95 -1.35 -4.53 -18.13
N ASP A 96 -0.59 -4.05 -19.12
CA ASP A 96 -0.37 -4.78 -20.38
C ASP A 96 0.38 -6.10 -20.08
N PRO A 97 -0.09 -7.24 -20.60
CA PRO A 97 0.53 -8.56 -20.39
C PRO A 97 2.02 -8.66 -20.77
N ARG A 98 2.53 -7.72 -21.58
CA ARG A 98 3.96 -7.65 -21.91
C ARG A 98 4.86 -7.36 -20.72
N TYR A 99 4.32 -6.71 -19.69
CA TYR A 99 5.06 -6.34 -18.47
C TYR A 99 4.84 -7.32 -17.32
N LEU A 100 4.07 -8.39 -17.56
CA LEU A 100 3.83 -9.43 -16.59
C LEU A 100 5.13 -10.18 -16.25
N LEU A 101 5.45 -10.31 -14.97
CA LEU A 101 6.57 -11.09 -14.46
C LEU A 101 6.17 -12.56 -14.36
N LYS A 102 6.50 -13.35 -15.41
CA LYS A 102 6.08 -14.76 -15.54
C LYS A 102 6.82 -15.68 -14.57
N ASP A 103 8.02 -15.29 -14.16
CA ASP A 103 8.90 -16.13 -13.31
C ASP A 103 8.65 -15.88 -11.80
N GLN A 104 7.76 -14.98 -11.46
CA GLN A 104 7.40 -14.66 -10.07
C GLN A 104 5.92 -14.94 -9.84
N ASN A 105 5.64 -16.04 -9.13
CA ASN A 105 4.28 -16.38 -8.75
C ASN A 105 3.94 -15.74 -7.39
N PRO A 106 2.97 -14.83 -7.31
CA PRO A 106 2.55 -14.26 -6.03
C PRO A 106 1.88 -15.31 -5.15
N VAL A 107 2.11 -15.21 -3.84
CA VAL A 107 1.35 -15.94 -2.82
C VAL A 107 0.15 -15.10 -2.42
N GLY A 108 -0.84 -15.06 -3.28
CA GLY A 108 -2.01 -14.20 -3.15
C GLY A 108 -3.34 -14.92 -3.39
N LEU A 109 -4.29 -14.18 -3.90
CA LEU A 109 -5.57 -14.68 -4.38
C LEU A 109 -5.43 -15.23 -5.81
N PRO A 110 -6.34 -16.11 -6.24
CA PRO A 110 -6.37 -16.55 -7.64
C PRO A 110 -6.46 -15.35 -8.58
N GLY A 111 -5.55 -15.27 -9.54
CA GLY A 111 -5.50 -14.16 -10.49
C GLY A 111 -4.47 -13.07 -10.17
N ASP A 112 -3.95 -13.00 -8.95
CA ASP A 112 -2.89 -12.07 -8.60
C ASP A 112 -1.66 -12.22 -9.50
N ARG A 113 -1.04 -11.09 -9.87
CA ARG A 113 0.11 -11.03 -10.77
C ARG A 113 1.04 -9.89 -10.37
N PHE A 114 2.33 -10.02 -10.68
CA PHE A 114 3.30 -8.94 -10.56
C PHE A 114 3.63 -8.35 -11.94
N TYR A 115 3.82 -7.05 -11.97
CA TYR A 115 4.18 -6.31 -13.17
C TYR A 115 5.49 -5.57 -13.00
N SER A 116 6.34 -5.64 -14.04
CA SER A 116 7.47 -4.74 -14.20
C SER A 116 6.98 -3.37 -14.67
N PRO A 117 7.76 -2.29 -14.47
CA PRO A 117 7.40 -0.99 -15.00
C PRO A 117 7.36 -1.01 -16.54
N MET A 118 6.38 -0.33 -17.11
CA MET A 118 6.27 -0.11 -18.55
C MET A 118 7.41 0.78 -19.07
N PHE A 119 7.80 1.75 -18.24
CA PHE A 119 8.85 2.71 -18.56
C PHE A 119 9.61 3.07 -17.28
N ILE A 120 10.90 3.20 -17.44
CA ILE A 120 11.82 3.75 -16.43
C ILE A 120 12.58 4.89 -17.12
N GLU A 121 12.55 6.08 -16.54
CA GLU A 121 13.26 7.24 -17.08
C GLU A 121 14.77 7.02 -17.03
N GLU A 122 15.46 7.42 -18.09
CA GLU A 122 16.92 7.37 -18.14
C GLU A 122 17.50 8.40 -17.16
N GLY A 123 18.50 7.99 -16.42
CA GLY A 123 19.12 8.79 -15.38
C GLY A 123 18.78 8.30 -13.99
N MET A 124 19.79 8.24 -13.16
CA MET A 124 19.66 7.76 -11.79
C MET A 124 19.91 8.91 -10.83
N VAL A 125 19.07 9.00 -9.81
CA VAL A 125 19.14 10.01 -8.76
C VAL A 125 19.21 9.33 -7.39
N PRO A 126 19.89 9.94 -6.42
CA PRO A 126 19.88 9.42 -5.05
C PRO A 126 18.48 9.44 -4.46
N TYR A 127 18.19 8.50 -3.59
CA TYR A 127 16.96 8.55 -2.79
C TYR A 127 16.96 9.82 -1.91
N SER A 128 15.81 10.49 -1.83
CA SER A 128 15.65 11.70 -1.00
C SER A 128 15.79 11.38 0.48
N GLU A 129 15.24 10.23 0.91
CA GLU A 129 15.36 9.72 2.26
C GLU A 129 15.24 8.19 2.26
N THR A 130 15.93 7.56 3.21
CA THR A 130 15.84 6.12 3.47
C THR A 130 15.61 5.88 4.95
N VAL A 131 14.61 5.07 5.29
CA VAL A 131 14.28 4.68 6.68
C VAL A 131 14.23 3.17 6.82
N CYS A 132 14.41 2.70 8.03
CA CYS A 132 14.12 1.33 8.41
C CYS A 132 12.88 1.34 9.31
N SER A 133 11.76 0.86 8.79
CA SER A 133 10.56 0.61 9.59
C SER A 133 10.76 -0.65 10.38
N VAL A 134 10.41 -0.63 11.67
CA VAL A 134 10.53 -1.78 12.56
C VAL A 134 9.23 -1.95 13.34
N ASP A 135 8.62 -3.11 13.16
CA ASP A 135 7.52 -3.58 14.02
C ASP A 135 8.10 -4.59 15.02
N PRO A 136 8.33 -4.18 16.26
CA PRO A 136 8.96 -5.04 17.25
C PRO A 136 7.95 -5.96 17.91
N SER A 137 8.15 -7.26 17.85
CA SER A 137 7.37 -8.24 18.62
C SER A 137 8.03 -8.56 19.95
N GLY A 138 7.19 -8.94 20.93
CA GLY A 138 7.66 -9.48 22.20
C GLY A 138 8.07 -10.96 22.09
N LYS A 139 8.01 -11.66 23.22
CA LYS A 139 8.13 -13.12 23.25
C LYS A 139 6.78 -13.74 22.86
N GLY A 140 6.73 -14.46 21.77
CA GLY A 140 5.49 -15.09 21.28
C GLY A 140 5.66 -15.77 19.93
N THR A 141 4.58 -15.88 19.21
CA THR A 141 4.54 -16.42 17.82
C THR A 141 4.76 -15.36 16.76
N ASP A 142 4.66 -14.07 17.12
CA ASP A 142 4.78 -12.94 16.22
C ASP A 142 6.25 -12.64 15.90
N GLU A 143 6.48 -12.08 14.72
CA GLU A 143 7.82 -11.77 14.24
C GLU A 143 8.18 -10.30 14.51
N THR A 144 9.44 -10.05 14.89
CA THR A 144 10.01 -8.69 14.75
C THR A 144 10.34 -8.47 13.29
N CYS A 145 9.63 -7.58 12.63
CA CYS A 145 9.83 -7.25 11.22
C CYS A 145 10.63 -5.96 11.07
N ALA A 146 11.54 -5.94 10.09
CA ALA A 146 12.29 -4.75 9.70
C ALA A 146 12.25 -4.61 8.17
N ILE A 147 11.80 -3.46 7.67
CA ILE A 147 11.69 -3.17 6.24
C ILE A 147 12.46 -1.89 5.92
N ILE A 148 13.31 -1.96 4.90
CA ILE A 148 14.02 -0.80 4.37
C ILE A 148 13.16 -0.15 3.29
N LEU A 149 12.77 1.09 3.55
CA LEU A 149 12.03 1.91 2.59
C LEU A 149 12.84 3.15 2.23
N SER A 150 12.73 3.55 0.99
CA SER A 150 13.30 4.82 0.49
C SER A 150 12.21 5.61 -0.24
N GLN A 151 12.40 6.93 -0.32
CA GLN A 151 11.47 7.82 -1.03
C GLN A 151 12.25 8.67 -2.03
N SER A 152 11.70 8.86 -3.22
CA SER A 152 12.13 9.87 -4.19
C SER A 152 10.99 10.20 -5.15
N ASN A 153 10.82 11.47 -5.51
CA ASN A 153 9.88 11.96 -6.52
C ASN A 153 8.44 11.43 -6.37
N GLY A 154 7.97 11.23 -5.12
CA GLY A 154 6.63 10.75 -4.82
C GLY A 154 6.45 9.23 -4.96
N PHE A 155 7.50 8.49 -5.29
CA PHE A 155 7.54 7.03 -5.21
C PHE A 155 8.10 6.58 -3.86
N ILE A 156 7.60 5.44 -3.37
CA ILE A 156 8.11 4.75 -2.18
C ILE A 156 8.66 3.41 -2.63
N PHE A 157 9.89 3.12 -2.23
CA PHE A 157 10.66 1.97 -2.67
C PHE A 157 10.88 1.00 -1.51
N VAL A 158 10.39 -0.22 -1.62
CA VAL A 158 10.61 -1.31 -0.67
C VAL A 158 11.89 -2.05 -1.10
N ARG A 159 13.01 -1.75 -0.42
CA ARG A 159 14.34 -2.18 -0.86
C ARG A 159 14.83 -3.47 -0.24
N ASP A 160 14.44 -3.76 1.00
CA ASP A 160 14.80 -5.02 1.69
C ASP A 160 13.83 -5.27 2.84
N MET A 161 13.71 -6.53 3.25
CA MET A 161 12.88 -6.95 4.37
C MET A 161 13.58 -8.07 5.12
N ARG A 162 13.49 -8.05 6.46
CA ARG A 162 13.90 -9.14 7.34
C ARG A 162 12.89 -9.32 8.46
N ALA A 163 12.66 -10.58 8.83
CA ALA A 163 11.79 -10.94 9.93
C ALA A 163 12.54 -11.89 10.89
N TYR A 164 12.32 -11.73 12.18
CA TYR A 164 13.03 -12.42 13.24
C TYR A 164 12.04 -12.92 14.29
N ARG A 165 12.24 -14.12 14.81
CA ARG A 165 11.38 -14.72 15.84
C ARG A 165 11.89 -14.55 17.27
N ASP A 166 13.13 -14.12 17.42
CA ASP A 166 13.77 -13.99 18.72
C ASP A 166 13.47 -12.66 19.43
N GLY A 167 12.42 -11.96 19.01
CA GLY A 167 11.93 -10.72 19.62
C GLY A 167 13.04 -9.68 19.79
N TYR A 168 13.30 -9.28 21.03
CA TYR A 168 14.31 -8.29 21.41
C TYR A 168 15.69 -8.88 21.73
N SER A 169 16.09 -9.99 21.13
CA SER A 169 17.44 -10.51 21.33
C SER A 169 18.49 -9.52 20.82
N ASP A 170 19.65 -9.48 21.48
CA ASP A 170 20.77 -8.62 21.06
C ASP A 170 21.20 -8.90 19.62
N GLU A 171 21.08 -10.15 19.17
CA GLU A 171 21.38 -10.55 17.80
C GLU A 171 20.38 -9.96 16.79
N THR A 172 19.08 -10.02 17.11
CA THR A 172 18.02 -9.43 16.29
C THR A 172 18.21 -7.92 16.17
N LEU A 173 18.34 -7.23 17.30
CA LEU A 173 18.52 -5.77 17.33
C LEU A 173 19.79 -5.33 16.58
N SER A 174 20.89 -6.04 16.82
CA SER A 174 22.15 -5.78 16.10
C SER A 174 22.05 -6.03 14.61
N SER A 175 21.31 -7.06 14.18
CA SER A 175 21.10 -7.37 12.77
C SER A 175 20.25 -6.33 12.06
N ILE A 176 19.20 -5.82 12.72
CA ILE A 176 18.36 -4.73 12.20
C ILE A 176 19.18 -3.45 12.03
N VAL A 177 20.00 -3.06 13.03
CA VAL A 177 20.85 -1.88 12.91
C VAL A 177 21.88 -2.03 11.79
N ARG A 178 22.48 -3.24 11.62
CA ARG A 178 23.38 -3.51 10.48
C ARG A 178 22.68 -3.41 9.14
N LEU A 179 21.45 -3.93 9.04
CA LEU A 179 20.63 -3.81 7.85
C LEU A 179 20.38 -2.33 7.50
N ALA A 180 19.88 -1.56 8.46
CA ALA A 180 19.62 -0.13 8.31
C ALA A 180 20.89 0.64 7.90
N LYS A 181 22.02 0.38 8.54
CA LYS A 181 23.32 0.99 8.21
C LYS A 181 23.77 0.66 6.79
N ARG A 182 23.61 -0.59 6.35
CA ARG A 182 23.94 -1.05 4.98
C ARG A 182 23.21 -0.23 3.92
N TYR A 183 21.95 0.10 4.16
CA TYR A 183 21.13 0.89 3.25
C TYR A 183 21.21 2.39 3.50
N LYS A 184 22.10 2.85 4.39
CA LYS A 184 22.30 4.26 4.76
C LYS A 184 20.98 4.89 5.26
N ALA A 185 20.17 4.11 5.98
CA ALA A 185 18.96 4.63 6.60
C ALA A 185 19.29 5.73 7.59
N THR A 186 18.58 6.84 7.52
CA THR A 186 18.75 8.00 8.41
C THR A 186 17.96 7.84 9.69
N ARG A 187 16.91 7.00 9.68
CA ARG A 187 16.03 6.77 10.84
C ARG A 187 15.61 5.31 10.99
N LEU A 188 15.39 4.92 12.24
CA LEU A 188 14.56 3.77 12.61
C LEU A 188 13.18 4.30 13.00
N VAL A 189 12.15 3.90 12.26
CA VAL A 189 10.75 4.21 12.56
C VAL A 189 10.17 3.03 13.33
N ILE A 190 9.80 3.24 14.61
CA ILE A 190 9.41 2.17 15.54
C ILE A 190 8.03 2.47 16.10
N GLU A 191 7.14 1.48 16.14
CA GLU A 191 5.85 1.63 16.81
C GLU A 191 6.00 1.63 18.33
N GLU A 192 5.50 2.69 19.00
CA GLU A 192 5.68 2.91 20.44
C GLU A 192 4.71 2.09 21.31
N ASN A 193 3.76 1.37 20.72
CA ASN A 193 2.65 0.73 21.44
C ASN A 193 3.07 -0.38 22.39
N PHE A 194 4.31 -0.85 22.35
CA PHE A 194 4.80 -1.91 23.20
C PHE A 194 5.89 -1.41 24.19
N GLY A 195 5.58 -1.42 25.48
CA GLY A 195 6.59 -1.22 26.54
C GLY A 195 7.06 0.22 26.75
N GLY A 196 6.29 1.25 26.34
CA GLY A 196 6.57 2.64 26.72
C GLY A 196 7.96 3.16 26.31
N GLY A 197 8.41 2.83 25.09
CA GLY A 197 9.74 3.27 24.59
C GLY A 197 10.91 2.32 24.90
N MET A 198 10.64 1.16 25.48
CA MET A 198 11.70 0.18 25.79
C MET A 198 12.46 -0.28 24.54
N ALA A 199 11.75 -0.53 23.44
CA ALA A 199 12.38 -0.92 22.17
C ALA A 199 13.37 0.14 21.69
N SER A 200 12.96 1.41 21.72
CA SER A 200 13.80 2.54 21.32
C SER A 200 15.08 2.64 22.18
N GLU A 201 14.98 2.45 23.50
CA GLU A 201 16.15 2.47 24.36
C GLU A 201 17.11 1.31 24.08
N LEU A 202 16.60 0.14 23.75
CA LEU A 202 17.42 -1.00 23.34
C LEU A 202 18.13 -0.71 22.00
N PHE A 203 17.41 -0.19 21.00
CA PHE A 203 18.00 0.19 19.72
C PHE A 203 19.07 1.28 19.84
N LYS A 204 18.88 2.29 20.69
CA LYS A 204 19.89 3.34 20.94
C LYS A 204 21.25 2.77 21.30
N ARG A 205 21.31 1.73 22.13
CA ARG A 205 22.57 1.07 22.51
C ARG A 205 23.25 0.44 21.31
N HIS A 206 22.51 -0.27 20.47
CA HIS A 206 23.04 -0.91 19.26
C HIS A 206 23.46 0.10 18.19
N ILE A 207 22.71 1.19 18.02
CA ILE A 207 23.05 2.30 17.10
C ILE A 207 24.37 2.93 17.53
N SER A 208 24.53 3.24 18.83
CA SER A 208 25.75 3.82 19.38
C SER A 208 26.94 2.86 19.24
N HIS A 209 26.75 1.59 19.60
CA HIS A 209 27.82 0.58 19.53
C HIS A 209 28.31 0.36 18.08
N GLN A 210 27.40 0.39 17.11
CA GLN A 210 27.73 0.21 15.68
C GLN A 210 28.10 1.52 14.97
N GLN A 211 28.06 2.66 15.66
CA GLN A 211 28.29 3.99 15.08
C GLN A 211 27.44 4.19 13.82
N ALA A 212 26.17 3.87 13.91
CA ALA A 212 25.30 3.79 12.74
C ALA A 212 24.78 5.16 12.27
N GLY A 213 24.86 6.20 13.10
CA GLY A 213 24.54 7.59 12.73
C GLY A 213 23.10 7.79 12.30
N MET A 214 22.14 7.07 12.90
CA MET A 214 20.71 7.16 12.58
C MET A 214 19.90 7.57 13.81
N ASP A 215 18.79 8.27 13.58
CA ASP A 215 17.86 8.67 14.61
C ASP A 215 16.77 7.61 14.82
N ILE A 216 16.06 7.71 15.94
CA ILE A 216 14.85 6.90 16.20
C ILE A 216 13.64 7.82 16.18
N GLU A 217 12.65 7.44 15.40
CA GLU A 217 11.35 8.07 15.38
C GLU A 217 10.29 7.10 15.88
N ASN A 218 9.64 7.50 16.98
CA ASN A 218 8.56 6.72 17.56
C ASN A 218 7.24 7.16 16.96
N VAL A 219 6.49 6.21 16.39
CA VAL A 219 5.15 6.45 15.85
C VAL A 219 4.10 5.80 16.74
N ARG A 220 2.96 6.47 16.91
CA ARG A 220 1.83 5.96 17.69
C ARG A 220 0.68 5.59 16.80
N ALA A 221 0.12 4.41 17.02
CA ALA A 221 -1.12 4.00 16.40
C ALA A 221 -2.32 4.53 17.21
N ILE A 222 -3.20 5.30 16.55
CA ILE A 222 -4.37 5.94 17.21
C ILE A 222 -5.69 5.28 16.74
N SER A 223 -5.70 4.63 15.57
CA SER A 223 -6.88 4.02 14.93
C SER A 223 -6.80 2.49 14.93
N ARG A 224 -7.89 1.83 14.52
CA ARG A 224 -7.94 0.38 14.36
C ARG A 224 -6.88 -0.05 13.35
N LYS A 225 -6.20 -1.15 13.65
CA LYS A 225 -5.02 -1.62 12.92
C LYS A 225 -5.34 -1.87 11.43
N GLU A 226 -6.37 -2.63 11.16
CA GLU A 226 -6.74 -3.01 9.79
C GLU A 226 -7.14 -1.80 8.94
N GLU A 227 -7.92 -0.87 9.51
CA GLU A 227 -8.30 0.37 8.83
C GLU A 227 -7.07 1.23 8.52
N ARG A 228 -6.16 1.38 9.49
CA ARG A 228 -4.91 2.14 9.35
C ARG A 228 -4.03 1.57 8.22
N ILE A 229 -3.87 0.26 8.17
CA ILE A 229 -3.07 -0.42 7.14
C ILE A 229 -3.67 -0.15 5.77
N LEU A 230 -4.98 -0.37 5.60
CA LEU A 230 -5.67 -0.17 4.34
C LEU A 230 -5.66 1.29 3.91
N ASP A 231 -6.03 2.21 4.79
CA ASP A 231 -6.09 3.65 4.49
C ASP A 231 -4.70 4.22 4.12
N THR A 232 -3.62 3.55 4.55
CA THR A 232 -2.25 3.90 4.18
C THR A 232 -1.81 3.29 2.85
N LEU A 233 -2.01 1.98 2.67
CA LEU A 233 -1.43 1.25 1.53
C LEU A 233 -2.29 1.34 0.26
N GLU A 234 -3.61 1.29 0.39
CA GLU A 234 -4.53 1.30 -0.74
C GLU A 234 -4.35 2.53 -1.66
N PRO A 235 -4.27 3.78 -1.16
CA PRO A 235 -4.06 4.94 -2.03
C PRO A 235 -2.72 4.93 -2.76
N VAL A 236 -1.66 4.43 -2.11
CA VAL A 236 -0.31 4.38 -2.70
C VAL A 236 -0.22 3.32 -3.78
N LEU A 237 -0.84 2.15 -3.56
CA LEU A 237 -0.96 1.09 -4.55
C LEU A 237 -1.81 1.55 -5.74
N ASN A 238 -3.02 2.06 -5.53
CA ASN A 238 -3.92 2.53 -6.59
C ASN A 238 -3.30 3.63 -7.46
N GLN A 239 -2.34 4.40 -6.93
CA GLN A 239 -1.57 5.38 -7.68
C GLN A 239 -0.31 4.79 -8.34
N HIS A 240 -0.04 3.51 -8.17
CA HIS A 240 1.17 2.80 -8.62
C HIS A 240 2.46 3.51 -8.14
N LYS A 241 2.46 3.95 -6.88
CA LYS A 241 3.58 4.67 -6.26
C LYS A 241 4.46 3.79 -5.37
N LEU A 242 4.06 2.55 -5.14
CA LEU A 242 4.86 1.57 -4.39
C LEU A 242 5.68 0.72 -5.36
N VAL A 243 7.00 0.78 -5.21
CA VAL A 243 7.96 0.02 -6.01
C VAL A 243 8.67 -0.98 -5.11
N MET A 244 8.71 -2.25 -5.51
CA MET A 244 9.30 -3.31 -4.70
C MET A 244 10.46 -4.00 -5.42
N ASP A 245 11.55 -4.23 -4.69
CA ASP A 245 12.66 -5.03 -5.19
C ASP A 245 12.28 -6.53 -5.23
N PRO A 246 12.51 -7.24 -6.33
CA PRO A 246 12.27 -8.70 -6.42
C PRO A 246 12.89 -9.51 -5.29
N LYS A 247 14.03 -9.06 -4.73
CA LYS A 247 14.66 -9.77 -3.60
C LYS A 247 13.81 -9.77 -2.32
N VAL A 248 12.89 -8.82 -2.16
CA VAL A 248 11.93 -8.81 -1.04
C VAL A 248 10.94 -9.96 -1.21
N ILE A 249 10.46 -10.16 -2.43
CA ILE A 249 9.58 -11.28 -2.79
C ILE A 249 10.30 -12.61 -2.60
N ASP A 250 11.55 -12.70 -3.08
CA ASP A 250 12.38 -13.89 -2.92
C ASP A 250 12.67 -14.22 -1.46
N TYR A 251 12.93 -13.21 -0.64
CA TYR A 251 13.11 -13.40 0.80
C TYR A 251 11.82 -13.89 1.46
N ASP A 252 10.69 -13.29 1.11
CA ASP A 252 9.37 -13.64 1.65
C ASP A 252 9.06 -15.12 1.40
N HIS A 253 9.29 -15.60 0.18
CA HIS A 253 9.12 -17.02 -0.19
C HIS A 253 10.06 -17.98 0.57
N LYS A 254 11.29 -17.57 0.85
CA LYS A 254 12.31 -18.39 1.51
C LYS A 254 12.28 -18.29 3.02
N SER A 255 11.54 -17.35 3.55
CA SER A 255 11.44 -17.12 4.99
C SER A 255 10.71 -18.27 5.71
N ASN A 256 11.05 -18.48 6.99
CA ASN A 256 10.42 -19.49 7.85
C ASN A 256 10.46 -20.94 7.31
N PRO A 257 11.60 -21.44 6.83
CA PRO A 257 11.70 -22.79 6.25
C PRO A 257 11.32 -23.89 7.24
N ASP A 258 11.47 -23.65 8.55
CA ASP A 258 11.19 -24.61 9.63
C ASP A 258 9.68 -24.74 9.92
N GLN A 259 8.84 -23.90 9.33
CA GLN A 259 7.40 -24.00 9.51
C GLN A 259 6.78 -24.94 8.48
N PRO A 260 5.72 -25.68 8.86
CA PRO A 260 4.89 -26.40 7.87
C PRO A 260 4.39 -25.45 6.78
N PRO A 261 4.24 -25.91 5.52
CA PRO A 261 3.86 -25.07 4.39
C PRO A 261 2.65 -24.19 4.65
N GLU A 262 1.58 -24.73 5.25
CA GLU A 262 0.34 -24.01 5.54
C GLU A 262 0.54 -22.89 6.54
N ARG A 263 1.36 -23.11 7.59
CA ARG A 263 1.68 -22.09 8.58
C ARG A 263 2.68 -21.06 8.05
N ARG A 264 3.58 -21.48 7.15
CA ARG A 264 4.55 -20.57 6.52
C ARG A 264 3.85 -19.45 5.75
N LEU A 265 2.77 -19.77 5.05
CA LEU A 265 1.99 -18.80 4.28
C LEU A 265 1.49 -17.65 5.16
N GLU A 266 1.00 -17.93 6.37
CA GLU A 266 0.45 -16.93 7.28
C GLU A 266 1.48 -15.85 7.68
N TYR A 267 2.78 -16.16 7.63
CA TYR A 267 3.88 -15.22 7.93
C TYR A 267 4.35 -14.43 6.72
N MET A 268 3.97 -14.80 5.51
CA MET A 268 4.43 -14.11 4.30
C MET A 268 3.75 -12.75 4.13
N LEU A 269 4.54 -11.73 3.80
CA LEU A 269 4.04 -10.38 3.47
C LEU A 269 2.99 -10.44 2.35
N GLN A 270 3.25 -11.25 1.33
CA GLN A 270 2.32 -11.43 0.21
C GLN A 270 0.97 -11.98 0.67
N TYR A 271 0.98 -13.01 1.52
CA TYR A 271 -0.26 -13.56 2.09
C TYR A 271 -1.00 -12.52 2.91
N GLN A 272 -0.28 -11.79 3.76
CA GLN A 272 -0.84 -10.74 4.61
C GLN A 272 -1.44 -9.60 3.79
N LEU A 273 -0.73 -9.10 2.77
CA LEU A 273 -1.24 -8.06 1.86
C LEU A 273 -2.52 -8.49 1.15
N SER A 274 -2.50 -9.66 0.49
CA SER A 274 -3.62 -10.11 -0.34
C SER A 274 -4.89 -10.42 0.44
N ARG A 275 -4.80 -10.64 1.75
CA ARG A 275 -5.92 -11.00 2.63
C ARG A 275 -6.26 -9.94 3.67
N MET A 276 -5.55 -8.80 3.63
CA MET A 276 -5.89 -7.67 4.48
C MET A 276 -7.24 -7.09 4.08
N CYS A 277 -8.15 -6.98 5.04
CA CYS A 277 -9.46 -6.39 4.85
C CYS A 277 -9.89 -5.60 6.10
N ARG A 278 -11.02 -4.87 6.01
CA ARG A 278 -11.51 -4.02 7.12
C ARG A 278 -12.11 -4.81 8.29
N GLU A 279 -12.22 -6.12 8.16
CA GLU A 279 -12.72 -6.99 9.23
C GLU A 279 -11.60 -7.27 10.23
N SER A 280 -11.86 -7.08 11.52
CA SER A 280 -10.86 -7.32 12.57
C SER A 280 -10.54 -8.81 12.70
N GLY A 281 -9.23 -9.12 12.76
CA GLY A 281 -8.75 -10.50 12.89
C GLY A 281 -8.89 -11.34 11.63
N ALA A 282 -9.00 -10.74 10.44
CA ALA A 282 -9.09 -11.45 9.17
C ALA A 282 -7.83 -12.27 8.87
N ILE A 283 -6.69 -11.84 9.34
CA ILE A 283 -5.41 -12.53 9.27
C ILE A 283 -4.84 -12.75 10.67
N LYS A 284 -4.14 -13.87 10.85
CA LYS A 284 -3.62 -14.29 12.15
C LYS A 284 -2.31 -13.58 12.50
N HIS A 285 -1.44 -13.42 11.53
CA HIS A 285 -0.17 -12.71 11.63
C HIS A 285 -0.20 -11.55 10.64
N ASP A 286 0.11 -10.36 11.09
CA ASP A 286 0.07 -9.12 10.31
C ASP A 286 1.35 -8.27 10.47
N ASP A 287 2.37 -8.83 11.14
CA ASP A 287 3.60 -8.13 11.51
C ASP A 287 4.31 -7.49 10.31
N ARG A 288 4.38 -8.19 9.16
CA ARG A 288 5.07 -7.69 7.96
C ARG A 288 4.29 -6.61 7.24
N VAL A 289 2.98 -6.77 7.11
CA VAL A 289 2.13 -5.77 6.45
C VAL A 289 1.97 -4.52 7.32
N ASP A 290 1.95 -4.66 8.64
CA ASP A 290 1.92 -3.52 9.56
C ASP A 290 3.26 -2.77 9.52
N CYS A 291 4.38 -3.47 9.57
CA CYS A 291 5.71 -2.89 9.40
C CYS A 291 5.84 -2.12 8.07
N LEU A 292 5.32 -2.67 6.96
CA LEU A 292 5.27 -1.99 5.66
C LEU A 292 4.42 -0.73 5.72
N SER A 293 3.20 -0.85 6.24
CA SER A 293 2.25 0.25 6.38
C SER A 293 2.83 1.40 7.20
N GLN A 294 3.48 1.09 8.33
CA GLN A 294 4.13 2.07 9.18
C GLN A 294 5.19 2.89 8.41
N GLY A 295 6.06 2.22 7.64
CA GLY A 295 7.09 2.91 6.86
C GLY A 295 6.52 3.71 5.68
N VAL A 296 5.47 3.21 5.02
CA VAL A 296 4.75 3.95 3.97
C VAL A 296 4.07 5.17 4.55
N ARG A 297 3.41 5.04 5.70
CA ARG A 297 2.76 6.16 6.41
C ARG A 297 3.74 7.26 6.77
N TYR A 298 4.92 6.91 7.27
CA TYR A 298 5.97 7.89 7.56
C TYR A 298 6.24 8.81 6.36
N PHE A 299 6.38 8.25 5.16
CA PHE A 299 6.63 9.02 3.95
C PHE A 299 5.39 9.77 3.46
N THR A 300 4.20 9.19 3.52
CA THR A 300 2.97 9.86 3.08
C THR A 300 2.64 11.06 3.96
N ASP A 301 2.82 10.96 5.27
CA ASP A 301 2.64 12.06 6.22
C ASP A 301 3.66 13.18 5.95
N ALA A 302 4.94 12.84 5.73
CA ALA A 302 5.99 13.81 5.42
C ALA A 302 5.71 14.54 4.08
N MET A 303 5.27 13.81 3.05
CA MET A 303 4.89 14.40 1.75
C MET A 303 3.66 15.31 1.87
N ALA A 304 2.66 14.93 2.65
CA ALA A 304 1.47 15.75 2.88
C ALA A 304 1.83 17.08 3.58
N ILE A 305 2.69 17.05 4.60
CA ILE A 305 3.20 18.24 5.30
C ILE A 305 3.97 19.14 4.33
N SER A 306 4.85 18.57 3.49
CA SER A 306 5.62 19.32 2.50
C SER A 306 4.71 19.99 1.46
N ALA A 307 3.72 19.26 0.92
CA ALA A 307 2.76 19.81 -0.02
C ALA A 307 1.93 20.95 0.60
N HIS A 308 1.50 20.79 1.84
CA HIS A 308 0.75 21.82 2.56
C HIS A 308 1.59 23.09 2.80
N LYS A 309 2.88 22.93 3.16
CA LYS A 309 3.82 24.06 3.30
C LYS A 309 4.03 24.77 1.97
N GLN A 310 4.23 24.04 0.87
CA GLN A 310 4.39 24.63 -0.46
C GLN A 310 3.13 25.40 -0.90
N MET A 311 1.93 24.88 -0.66
CA MET A 311 0.68 25.57 -0.94
C MET A 311 0.51 26.83 -0.09
N ALA A 312 0.94 26.79 1.17
CA ALA A 312 0.92 27.97 2.04
C ALA A 312 1.91 29.04 1.57
N MET A 313 3.12 28.64 1.15
CA MET A 313 4.12 29.56 0.58
C MET A 313 3.62 30.20 -0.72
N ARG A 314 3.09 29.41 -1.66
CA ARG A 314 2.50 29.95 -2.90
C ARG A 314 1.38 30.96 -2.62
N ARG A 315 0.47 30.64 -1.71
CA ARG A 315 -0.60 31.57 -1.31
C ARG A 315 -0.04 32.86 -0.69
N HIS A 316 1.03 32.72 0.08
CA HIS A 316 1.69 33.90 0.67
C HIS A 316 2.38 34.78 -0.40
N GLU A 317 3.06 34.14 -1.37
CA GLU A 317 3.69 34.83 -2.50
C GLU A 317 2.65 35.51 -3.40
N GLU A 318 1.56 34.82 -3.74
CA GLU A 318 0.44 35.39 -4.51
C GLU A 318 -0.19 36.57 -3.77
N TRP A 319 -0.39 36.43 -2.45
CA TRP A 319 -0.91 37.49 -1.62
C TRP A 319 0.06 38.67 -1.55
N SER A 320 1.36 38.45 -1.37
CA SER A 320 2.38 39.51 -1.33
C SER A 320 2.49 40.21 -2.68
N ALA A 321 2.45 39.49 -3.79
CA ALA A 321 2.44 40.07 -5.14
C ALA A 321 1.19 40.92 -5.39
N MET A 322 0.03 40.44 -4.92
CA MET A 322 -1.23 41.20 -5.02
C MET A 322 -1.20 42.46 -4.17
N MET A 323 -0.67 42.41 -2.94
CA MET A 323 -0.52 43.61 -2.08
C MET A 323 0.45 44.60 -2.69
N TYR A 324 1.58 44.12 -3.26
CA TYR A 324 2.53 45.01 -3.94
C TYR A 324 1.90 45.68 -5.16
N ALA A 325 1.13 44.94 -5.97
CA ALA A 325 0.39 45.54 -7.10
C ALA A 325 -0.67 46.55 -6.63
N PHE A 326 -1.34 46.26 -5.54
CA PHE A 326 -2.35 47.14 -4.94
C PHE A 326 -1.73 48.47 -4.44
N GLU A 327 -0.55 48.43 -3.84
CA GLU A 327 0.16 49.62 -3.34
C GLU A 327 0.75 50.46 -4.48
N ASN A 328 1.17 49.85 -5.59
CA ASN A 328 1.87 50.52 -6.69
C ASN A 328 0.99 50.87 -7.90
N ASP A 329 -0.14 50.19 -8.10
CA ASP A 329 -1.13 50.51 -9.16
C ASP A 329 -2.56 50.22 -8.70
N PRO A 330 -3.26 51.26 -8.16
CA PRO A 330 -4.63 51.10 -7.69
C PRO A 330 -5.65 50.69 -8.75
N ARG A 331 -5.32 50.77 -10.05
CA ARG A 331 -6.23 50.34 -11.14
C ARG A 331 -6.24 48.83 -11.30
N GLN A 332 -5.16 48.15 -10.97
CA GLN A 332 -5.13 46.68 -10.93
C GLN A 332 -5.91 46.09 -9.74
N ALA A 333 -6.09 46.87 -8.70
CA ALA A 333 -6.91 46.50 -7.54
C ALA A 333 -8.39 46.31 -7.90
N THR A 334 -8.93 47.10 -8.84
CA THR A 334 -10.31 46.94 -9.31
C THR A 334 -10.52 45.65 -10.12
N ASP A 335 -9.53 45.21 -10.83
CA ASP A 335 -9.56 43.92 -11.59
C ASP A 335 -9.50 42.68 -10.67
N ALA A 336 -8.75 42.76 -9.58
CA ALA A 336 -8.69 41.71 -8.57
C ALA A 336 -10.00 41.57 -7.78
N LEU A 337 -10.64 42.71 -7.46
CA LEU A 337 -11.97 42.72 -6.86
C LEU A 337 -13.08 42.22 -7.81
N ALA A 338 -12.98 42.50 -9.10
CA ALA A 338 -13.89 42.02 -10.13
C ALA A 338 -13.79 40.47 -10.31
N LYS A 339 -12.65 39.87 -9.94
CA LYS A 339 -12.42 38.41 -9.92
C LYS A 339 -12.89 37.75 -8.61
N GLY A 340 -13.64 38.44 -7.75
CA GLY A 340 -14.27 37.87 -6.56
C GLY A 340 -13.43 37.81 -5.30
N LEU A 341 -12.26 38.47 -5.27
CA LEU A 341 -11.42 38.60 -4.08
C LEU A 341 -11.92 39.80 -3.26
N THR A 342 -12.65 39.58 -2.18
CA THR A 342 -13.14 40.65 -1.29
C THR A 342 -12.14 40.95 -0.16
N PHE A 343 -12.04 42.19 0.22
CA PHE A 343 -11.20 42.71 1.33
C PHE A 343 -11.49 41.99 2.68
N LYS A 344 -12.69 41.47 2.86
CA LYS A 344 -13.12 40.72 4.06
C LYS A 344 -12.52 39.32 4.12
N SER A 345 -12.39 38.63 2.98
CA SER A 345 -11.74 37.32 2.90
C SER A 345 -10.23 37.41 3.11
N ILE A 346 -9.63 38.56 2.82
CA ILE A 346 -8.20 38.80 2.99
C ILE A 346 -7.87 39.04 4.49
N LYS A 347 -8.67 39.81 5.21
CA LYS A 347 -8.45 40.08 6.64
C LYS A 347 -8.67 38.88 7.56
N THR A 348 -9.61 38.02 7.23
CA THR A 348 -9.88 36.81 8.03
C THR A 348 -8.78 35.76 7.92
N GLN A 349 -8.00 35.76 6.83
CA GLN A 349 -6.86 34.84 6.66
C GLN A 349 -5.57 35.34 7.34
N SER A 350 -5.42 36.64 7.56
CA SER A 350 -4.26 37.22 8.24
C SER A 350 -4.34 37.17 9.77
N SER A 351 -5.52 36.88 10.34
CA SER A 351 -5.73 36.84 11.79
C SER A 351 -5.65 35.46 12.42
N THR A 352 -5.47 34.42 11.62
CA THR A 352 -5.14 33.08 12.14
C THR A 352 -3.65 33.05 12.48
N LYS A 353 -3.35 33.12 13.77
CA LYS A 353 -2.03 33.13 14.37
C LYS A 353 -1.09 32.12 13.74
N ILE A 354 -0.05 32.58 13.05
CA ILE A 354 1.15 31.84 12.66
C ILE A 354 2.22 32.05 13.76
N TRP A 355 1.85 31.88 15.02
CA TRP A 355 2.84 31.83 16.11
C TRP A 355 2.31 30.90 17.19
N ASP A 356 2.64 29.63 17.07
CA ASP A 356 2.86 28.63 18.13
C ASP A 356 3.44 27.38 17.50
N TRP A 357 4.73 27.41 17.29
CA TRP A 357 5.63 26.24 17.17
C TRP A 357 6.96 26.59 17.82
#